data_ea67773472a11a8440459b4f29322787
#
_entry.id   ea67773472a11a8440459b4f29322787
#
_cell.length_a   1.000
_cell.length_b   1.000
_cell.length_c   1.000
_cell.angle_alpha   90.00
_cell.angle_beta   90.00
_cell.angle_gamma   90.00
#
_symmetry.space_group_name_H-M   'P 1'
#
loop_
_entity.id
_entity.type
_entity.pdbx_description
1 polymer ?
#
loop_
_entity_poly.entity_id
_entity_poly.type
_entity_poly.pdbx_seq_one_letter_code
_entity_poly.pdbx_strand_id
1 'polypeptide(L)'
;MSEPRSVAVVVGSLRKDSFNRKLANALPGLSPTALKLAIVEIGDLALYNQDSDAPGKVPPAWQTFRERIKAADAVLFVTPEYNRSVPGVLKNAIDVGSRPYGQSAWDGKPGAVISLSPGAIGAFGANHHLRQMMVFLDVPMMPQPEAYIGGAATLFDEQGNLTNAGTREFLGKFMQAFAEWIERVGKR
;
A
#
# COMPACT_ATOMS: atom_id res chain seq x y z
N MET A 1 15.73 7.31 21.59
CA MET A 1 14.57 6.80 20.83
C MET A 1 15.08 6.49 19.43
N SER A 2 14.77 5.31 18.87
CA SER A 2 15.11 4.97 17.48
C SER A 2 14.35 5.91 16.53
N GLU A 3 14.94 6.22 15.37
CA GLU A 3 14.24 6.99 14.34
C GLU A 3 12.97 6.25 13.89
N PRO A 4 11.89 7.00 13.56
CA PRO A 4 10.67 6.39 13.05
C PRO A 4 10.91 5.64 11.74
N ARG A 5 10.30 4.47 11.58
CA ARG A 5 10.34 3.69 10.34
C ARG A 5 9.54 4.39 9.24
N SER A 6 10.18 4.56 8.10
CA SER A 6 9.54 5.13 6.91
C SER A 6 8.67 4.08 6.21
N VAL A 7 7.39 4.40 5.96
CA VAL A 7 6.43 3.53 5.30
C VAL A 7 5.97 4.14 3.99
N ALA A 8 6.26 3.48 2.87
CA ALA A 8 5.68 3.83 1.58
C ALA A 8 4.22 3.36 1.51
N VAL A 9 3.28 4.30 1.40
CA VAL A 9 1.85 3.99 1.25
C VAL A 9 1.48 4.04 -0.22
N VAL A 10 1.05 2.91 -0.78
CA VAL A 10 0.65 2.79 -2.19
C VAL A 10 -0.87 2.66 -2.27
N VAL A 11 -1.53 3.67 -2.85
CA VAL A 11 -2.99 3.71 -2.96
C VAL A 11 -3.44 3.21 -4.33
N GLY A 12 -4.20 2.12 -4.36
CA GLY A 12 -4.66 1.44 -5.59
C GLY A 12 -5.79 2.17 -6.35
N SER A 13 -6.01 3.47 -6.13
CA SER A 13 -7.08 4.22 -6.77
C SER A 13 -6.63 5.62 -7.19
N LEU A 14 -6.89 5.98 -8.44
CA LEU A 14 -6.62 7.32 -9.00
C LEU A 14 -7.83 8.26 -8.95
N ARG A 15 -8.98 7.81 -8.45
CA ARG A 15 -10.17 8.67 -8.37
C ARG A 15 -9.90 9.85 -7.43
N LYS A 16 -10.34 11.06 -7.83
CA LYS A 16 -10.23 12.31 -7.05
C LYS A 16 -10.84 12.13 -5.65
N ASP A 17 -12.04 11.56 -5.55
CA ASP A 17 -12.76 11.33 -4.29
C ASP A 17 -12.69 9.86 -3.85
N SER A 18 -11.51 9.26 -3.95
CA SER A 18 -11.28 7.88 -3.59
C SER A 18 -11.40 7.66 -2.08
N PHE A 19 -12.26 6.74 -1.64
CA PHE A 19 -12.32 6.29 -0.24
C PHE A 19 -10.97 5.74 0.24
N ASN A 20 -10.24 5.04 -0.63
CA ASN A 20 -8.92 4.51 -0.30
C ASN A 20 -7.90 5.64 -0.08
N ARG A 21 -7.97 6.73 -0.85
CA ARG A 21 -7.15 7.92 -0.63
C ARG A 21 -7.52 8.63 0.67
N LYS A 22 -8.82 8.80 0.97
CA LYS A 22 -9.30 9.37 2.23
C LYS A 22 -8.80 8.55 3.43
N LEU A 23 -8.88 7.21 3.31
CA LEU A 23 -8.35 6.31 4.35
C LEU A 23 -6.85 6.50 4.53
N ALA A 24 -6.06 6.44 3.46
CA ALA A 24 -4.62 6.63 3.51
C ALA A 24 -4.21 7.96 4.16
N ASN A 25 -4.96 9.04 3.90
CA ASN A 25 -4.75 10.34 4.53
C ASN A 25 -5.08 10.36 6.03
N ALA A 26 -6.00 9.51 6.49
CA ALA A 26 -6.35 9.41 7.92
C ALA A 26 -5.34 8.57 8.74
N LEU A 27 -4.62 7.64 8.10
CA LEU A 27 -3.72 6.71 8.80
C LEU A 27 -2.62 7.38 9.62
N PRO A 28 -1.96 8.48 9.19
CA PRO A 28 -0.94 9.13 10.02
C PRO A 28 -1.45 9.54 11.41
N GLY A 29 -2.70 10.01 11.51
CA GLY A 29 -3.33 10.37 12.78
C GLY A 29 -3.78 9.18 13.65
N LEU A 30 -3.66 7.95 13.13
CA LEU A 30 -4.02 6.71 13.83
C LEU A 30 -2.79 5.84 14.10
N SER A 31 -1.65 6.19 13.55
CA SER A 31 -0.41 5.41 13.62
C SER A 31 0.39 5.75 14.87
N PRO A 32 1.14 4.78 15.44
CA PRO A 32 2.12 5.09 16.47
C PRO A 32 3.23 6.00 15.93
N THR A 33 3.84 6.79 16.80
CA THR A 33 4.93 7.72 16.45
C THR A 33 6.18 7.03 15.89
N ALA A 34 6.28 5.72 16.07
CA ALA A 34 7.32 4.87 15.50
C ALA A 34 7.21 4.70 13.98
N LEU A 35 6.10 5.11 13.35
CA LEU A 35 5.87 5.04 11.90
C LEU A 35 5.74 6.44 11.29
N LYS A 36 6.44 6.66 10.17
CA LYS A 36 6.30 7.83 9.31
C LYS A 36 5.76 7.41 7.95
N LEU A 37 4.48 7.68 7.70
CA LEU A 37 3.80 7.30 6.46
C LEU A 37 3.96 8.37 5.39
N ALA A 38 4.27 7.94 4.16
CA ALA A 38 4.31 8.83 2.99
C ALA A 38 3.64 8.15 1.78
N ILE A 39 2.64 8.81 1.18
CA ILE A 39 2.00 8.29 -0.02
C ILE A 39 2.97 8.40 -1.19
N VAL A 40 3.12 7.29 -1.90
CA VAL A 40 3.87 7.19 -3.16
C VAL A 40 2.88 7.15 -4.31
N GLU A 41 2.89 8.19 -5.14
CA GLU A 41 1.95 8.31 -6.25
C GLU A 41 2.30 7.31 -7.36
N ILE A 42 1.24 6.78 -8.01
CA ILE A 42 1.33 5.76 -9.06
C ILE A 42 0.58 6.15 -10.35
N GLY A 43 0.01 7.36 -10.40
CA GLY A 43 -0.87 7.78 -11.49
C GLY A 43 -0.14 8.14 -12.78
N ASP A 44 1.12 8.48 -12.70
CA ASP A 44 2.00 8.86 -13.82
C ASP A 44 2.85 7.72 -14.37
N LEU A 45 2.71 6.52 -13.80
CA LEU A 45 3.45 5.34 -14.25
C LEU A 45 2.86 4.82 -15.57
N ALA A 46 3.55 5.04 -16.68
CA ALA A 46 3.23 4.38 -17.94
C ALA A 46 3.15 2.85 -17.73
N LEU A 47 2.33 2.16 -18.52
CA LEU A 47 2.24 0.70 -18.47
C LEU A 47 3.62 0.09 -18.69
N TYR A 48 3.97 -0.86 -17.83
CA TYR A 48 5.25 -1.54 -17.89
C TYR A 48 5.43 -2.22 -19.26
N ASN A 49 6.55 -1.90 -19.89
CA ASN A 49 7.04 -2.54 -21.09
C ASN A 49 8.55 -2.75 -20.95
N GLN A 50 9.00 -3.97 -21.05
CA GLN A 50 10.42 -4.33 -20.90
C GLN A 50 11.32 -3.59 -21.89
N ASP A 51 10.86 -3.25 -23.09
CA ASP A 51 11.62 -2.51 -24.10
C ASP A 51 11.97 -1.09 -23.65
N SER A 52 11.16 -0.53 -22.74
CA SER A 52 11.39 0.77 -22.12
C SER A 52 12.25 0.71 -20.85
N ASP A 53 12.64 -0.48 -20.40
CA ASP A 53 13.43 -0.68 -19.17
C ASP A 53 14.92 -0.94 -19.47
N ALA A 54 15.36 -0.62 -20.67
CA ALA A 54 16.78 -0.71 -21.07
C ALA A 54 17.58 0.50 -20.53
N PRO A 55 18.89 0.36 -20.31
CA PRO A 55 19.75 1.46 -19.89
C PRO A 55 19.58 2.70 -20.77
N GLY A 56 19.36 3.85 -20.16
CA GLY A 56 19.13 5.13 -20.85
C GLY A 56 17.74 5.33 -21.45
N LYS A 57 16.82 4.36 -21.32
CA LYS A 57 15.45 4.46 -21.84
C LYS A 57 14.39 4.46 -20.73
N VAL A 58 14.78 4.17 -19.49
CA VAL A 58 13.83 4.03 -18.37
C VAL A 58 13.06 5.32 -18.14
N PRO A 59 11.73 5.31 -18.15
CA PRO A 59 10.93 6.49 -17.87
C PRO A 59 11.28 7.11 -16.50
N PRO A 60 11.45 8.44 -16.40
CA PRO A 60 11.80 9.09 -15.13
C PRO A 60 10.84 8.78 -13.99
N ALA A 61 9.52 8.68 -14.28
CA ALA A 61 8.52 8.32 -13.29
C ALA A 61 8.78 6.92 -12.68
N TRP A 62 9.22 5.94 -13.49
CA TRP A 62 9.56 4.61 -12.99
C TRP A 62 10.80 4.64 -12.10
N GLN A 63 11.82 5.41 -12.47
CA GLN A 63 13.05 5.56 -11.65
C GLN A 63 12.71 6.17 -10.30
N THR A 64 12.02 7.31 -10.29
CA THR A 64 11.59 7.99 -9.07
C THR A 64 10.72 7.09 -8.19
N PHE A 65 9.78 6.36 -8.80
CA PHE A 65 8.93 5.42 -8.05
C PHE A 65 9.76 4.32 -7.37
N ARG A 66 10.65 3.66 -8.13
CA ARG A 66 11.54 2.59 -7.60
C ARG A 66 12.43 3.12 -6.47
N GLU A 67 13.00 4.30 -6.63
CA GLU A 67 13.84 4.95 -5.61
C GLU A 67 13.05 5.21 -4.32
N ARG A 68 11.83 5.73 -4.44
CA ARG A 68 10.96 5.99 -3.29
C ARG A 68 10.56 4.72 -2.55
N ILE A 69 10.27 3.64 -3.28
CA ILE A 69 9.99 2.34 -2.66
C ILE A 69 11.26 1.78 -2.01
N LYS A 70 12.40 1.81 -2.68
CA LYS A 70 13.68 1.32 -2.11
C LYS A 70 14.08 2.06 -0.84
N ALA A 71 13.86 3.37 -0.79
CA ALA A 71 14.22 4.21 0.37
C ALA A 71 13.32 3.99 1.60
N ALA A 72 12.15 3.38 1.45
CA ALA A 72 11.26 3.10 2.57
C ALA A 72 11.65 1.81 3.31
N ASP A 73 11.44 1.79 4.64
CA ASP A 73 11.67 0.60 5.47
C ASP A 73 10.57 -0.45 5.29
N ALA A 74 9.36 -0.04 4.93
CA ALA A 74 8.20 -0.91 4.78
C ALA A 74 7.22 -0.39 3.73
N VAL A 75 6.26 -1.24 3.31
CA VAL A 75 5.21 -0.87 2.36
C VAL A 75 3.82 -1.17 2.91
N LEU A 76 2.91 -0.20 2.77
CA LEU A 76 1.49 -0.36 3.08
C LEU A 76 0.65 -0.15 1.81
N PHE A 77 -0.08 -1.16 1.42
CA PHE A 77 -1.03 -1.05 0.31
C PHE A 77 -2.41 -0.70 0.84
N VAL A 78 -3.08 0.27 0.19
CA VAL A 78 -4.47 0.64 0.46
C VAL A 78 -5.24 0.53 -0.84
N THR A 79 -6.07 -0.52 -0.99
CA THR A 79 -6.63 -0.88 -2.29
C THR A 79 -8.14 -1.06 -2.31
N PRO A 80 -8.85 -0.59 -3.35
CA PRO A 80 -10.17 -1.07 -3.69
C PRO A 80 -10.09 -2.40 -4.45
N GLU A 81 -11.24 -2.93 -4.83
CA GLU A 81 -11.36 -4.11 -5.68
C GLU A 81 -12.00 -3.75 -7.02
N TYR A 82 -11.38 -4.16 -8.12
CA TYR A 82 -11.95 -4.11 -9.46
C TYR A 82 -12.02 -5.52 -10.02
N ASN A 83 -13.25 -5.97 -10.35
CA ASN A 83 -13.46 -7.30 -10.96
C ASN A 83 -12.79 -8.44 -10.16
N ARG A 84 -12.96 -8.44 -8.83
CA ARG A 84 -12.40 -9.44 -7.91
C ARG A 84 -10.87 -9.45 -7.81
N SER A 85 -10.20 -8.39 -8.25
CA SER A 85 -8.75 -8.27 -8.20
C SER A 85 -8.31 -6.84 -7.84
N VAL A 86 -7.01 -6.61 -7.80
CA VAL A 86 -6.45 -5.26 -7.63
C VAL A 86 -6.72 -4.43 -8.89
N PRO A 87 -6.86 -3.10 -8.76
CA PRO A 87 -6.95 -2.21 -9.93
C PRO A 87 -5.72 -2.33 -10.84
N GLY A 88 -5.92 -2.19 -12.15
CA GLY A 88 -4.82 -2.26 -13.12
C GLY A 88 -3.66 -1.29 -12.85
N VAL A 89 -3.97 -0.09 -12.34
CA VAL A 89 -2.94 0.89 -11.95
C VAL A 89 -2.06 0.40 -10.80
N LEU A 90 -2.63 -0.32 -9.83
CA LEU A 90 -1.86 -0.92 -8.74
C LEU A 90 -1.02 -2.09 -9.24
N LYS A 91 -1.60 -2.95 -10.09
CA LYS A 91 -0.84 -4.04 -10.71
C LYS A 91 0.34 -3.50 -11.51
N ASN A 92 0.14 -2.43 -12.30
CA ASN A 92 1.22 -1.78 -13.03
C ASN A 92 2.33 -1.25 -12.12
N ALA A 93 1.97 -0.58 -11.02
CA ALA A 93 2.95 -0.10 -10.04
C ALA A 93 3.78 -1.24 -9.44
N ILE A 94 3.13 -2.38 -9.13
CA ILE A 94 3.82 -3.58 -8.64
C ILE A 94 4.79 -4.11 -9.69
N ASP A 95 4.39 -4.19 -10.95
CA ASP A 95 5.23 -4.66 -12.06
C ASP A 95 6.43 -3.71 -12.29
N VAL A 96 6.20 -2.40 -12.34
CA VAL A 96 7.27 -1.40 -12.46
C VAL A 96 8.28 -1.53 -11.32
N GLY A 97 7.82 -1.64 -10.07
CA GLY A 97 8.68 -1.74 -8.90
C GLY A 97 9.46 -3.05 -8.82
N SER A 98 8.96 -4.12 -9.47
CA SER A 98 9.59 -5.45 -9.46
C SER A 98 10.73 -5.61 -10.48
N ARG A 99 11.00 -4.62 -11.27
CA ARG A 99 11.98 -4.65 -12.38
C ARG A 99 13.08 -3.59 -12.22
N PRO A 100 14.27 -3.79 -12.85
CA PRO A 100 14.70 -4.97 -13.61
C PRO A 100 14.74 -6.25 -12.76
N TYR A 101 14.69 -7.42 -13.41
CA TYR A 101 14.77 -8.70 -12.68
C TYR A 101 16.04 -8.80 -11.84
N GLY A 102 15.90 -9.27 -10.60
CA GLY A 102 16.99 -9.31 -9.60
C GLY A 102 17.28 -7.97 -8.91
N GLN A 103 16.52 -6.90 -9.20
CA GLN A 103 16.66 -5.58 -8.58
C GLN A 103 15.32 -5.02 -8.08
N SER A 104 14.41 -5.91 -7.70
CA SER A 104 13.08 -5.53 -7.20
C SER A 104 13.17 -4.51 -6.06
N ALA A 105 12.38 -3.44 -6.16
CA ALA A 105 12.27 -2.47 -5.09
C ALA A 105 11.46 -2.98 -3.89
N TRP A 106 10.74 -4.08 -4.07
CA TRP A 106 9.90 -4.71 -3.05
C TRP A 106 10.64 -5.69 -2.15
N ASP A 107 11.73 -6.26 -2.63
CA ASP A 107 12.45 -7.39 -2.06
C ASP A 107 12.78 -7.20 -0.57
N GLY A 108 12.37 -8.17 0.25
CA GLY A 108 12.62 -8.20 1.71
C GLY A 108 11.87 -7.15 2.54
N LYS A 109 11.03 -6.27 1.94
CA LYS A 109 10.34 -5.20 2.69
C LYS A 109 9.15 -5.75 3.48
N PRO A 110 9.06 -5.48 4.81
CA PRO A 110 7.83 -5.72 5.56
C PRO A 110 6.64 -5.05 4.89
N GLY A 111 5.56 -5.80 4.67
CA GLY A 111 4.37 -5.31 3.99
C GLY A 111 3.10 -5.50 4.81
N ALA A 112 2.10 -4.64 4.57
CA ALA A 112 0.74 -4.82 5.03
C ALA A 112 -0.26 -4.37 3.96
N VAL A 113 -1.50 -4.83 4.05
CA VAL A 113 -2.57 -4.44 3.15
C VAL A 113 -3.86 -4.13 3.90
N ILE A 114 -4.44 -2.98 3.57
CA ILE A 114 -5.80 -2.59 3.95
C ILE A 114 -6.62 -2.55 2.67
N SER A 115 -7.70 -3.30 2.60
CA SER A 115 -8.63 -3.22 1.50
C SER A 115 -9.94 -2.56 1.93
N LEU A 116 -10.48 -1.69 1.06
CA LEU A 116 -11.66 -0.88 1.38
C LEU A 116 -12.58 -0.77 0.15
N SER A 117 -13.87 -1.08 0.34
CA SER A 117 -14.87 -0.92 -0.71
C SER A 117 -16.24 -0.52 -0.16
N PRO A 118 -17.15 0.04 -1.00
CA PRO A 118 -18.54 0.25 -0.61
C PRO A 118 -19.30 -1.04 -0.29
N GLY A 119 -18.90 -2.16 -0.90
CA GLY A 119 -19.52 -3.46 -0.67
C GLY A 119 -19.14 -4.06 0.70
N ALA A 120 -19.99 -4.95 1.21
CA ALA A 120 -19.85 -5.54 2.56
C ALA A 120 -18.57 -6.36 2.75
N ILE A 121 -18.06 -7.01 1.69
CA ILE A 121 -16.89 -7.90 1.77
C ILE A 121 -15.54 -7.14 1.78
N GLY A 122 -15.54 -5.80 1.77
CA GLY A 122 -14.35 -4.98 2.01
C GLY A 122 -13.19 -5.20 1.05
N ALA A 123 -13.47 -5.51 -0.24
CA ALA A 123 -12.45 -5.79 -1.25
C ALA A 123 -11.54 -7.00 -0.92
N PHE A 124 -12.14 -8.05 -0.37
CA PHE A 124 -11.46 -9.29 0.02
C PHE A 124 -10.67 -9.93 -1.12
N GLY A 125 -11.24 -10.02 -2.34
CA GLY A 125 -10.56 -10.63 -3.49
C GLY A 125 -9.27 -9.88 -3.86
N ALA A 126 -9.30 -8.55 -3.89
CA ALA A 126 -8.12 -7.73 -4.16
C ALA A 126 -7.04 -7.90 -3.08
N ASN A 127 -7.44 -7.98 -1.81
CA ASN A 127 -6.52 -8.21 -0.69
C ASN A 127 -5.74 -9.51 -0.85
N HIS A 128 -6.45 -10.61 -1.15
CA HIS A 128 -5.82 -11.93 -1.33
C HIS A 128 -4.98 -12.02 -2.60
N HIS A 129 -5.43 -11.45 -3.72
CA HIS A 129 -4.61 -11.37 -4.94
C HIS A 129 -3.33 -10.58 -4.72
N LEU A 130 -3.40 -9.49 -3.94
CA LEU A 130 -2.20 -8.73 -3.59
C LEU A 130 -1.22 -9.58 -2.75
N ARG A 131 -1.70 -10.27 -1.72
CA ARG A 131 -0.87 -11.15 -0.88
C ARG A 131 -0.17 -12.23 -1.70
N GLN A 132 -0.87 -12.82 -2.68
CA GLN A 132 -0.28 -13.82 -3.59
C GLN A 132 0.87 -13.23 -4.41
N MET A 133 0.72 -12.01 -4.94
CA MET A 133 1.80 -11.33 -5.67
C MET A 133 3.01 -11.07 -4.78
N MET A 134 2.78 -10.67 -3.52
CA MET A 134 3.82 -10.33 -2.56
C MET A 134 4.66 -11.55 -2.15
N VAL A 135 4.09 -12.76 -2.17
CA VAL A 135 4.85 -14.01 -1.95
C VAL A 135 5.96 -14.16 -2.99
N PHE A 136 5.66 -13.94 -4.27
CA PHE A 136 6.66 -14.01 -5.35
C PHE A 136 7.71 -12.91 -5.26
N LEU A 137 7.34 -11.74 -4.72
CA LEU A 137 8.21 -10.57 -4.61
C LEU A 137 9.02 -10.51 -3.32
N ASP A 138 9.02 -11.59 -2.53
CA ASP A 138 9.70 -11.71 -1.21
C ASP A 138 9.34 -10.55 -0.26
N VAL A 139 8.07 -10.15 -0.26
CA VAL A 139 7.52 -9.17 0.68
C VAL A 139 6.88 -9.91 1.85
N PRO A 140 7.48 -9.94 3.05
CA PRO A 140 6.87 -10.57 4.22
C PRO A 140 5.64 -9.78 4.67
N MET A 141 4.46 -10.23 4.23
CA MET A 141 3.18 -9.58 4.53
C MET A 141 2.72 -9.89 5.95
N MET A 142 2.33 -8.85 6.70
CA MET A 142 1.72 -9.01 8.03
C MET A 142 0.50 -9.95 7.93
N PRO A 143 0.50 -11.09 8.67
CA PRO A 143 -0.59 -12.05 8.56
C PRO A 143 -1.85 -11.61 9.32
N GLN A 144 -1.69 -10.97 10.49
CA GLN A 144 -2.78 -10.52 11.35
C GLN A 144 -2.45 -9.18 12.05
N PRO A 145 -3.51 -8.35 12.27
CA PRO A 145 -4.88 -8.53 11.83
C PRO A 145 -5.04 -8.32 10.32
N GLU A 146 -6.01 -8.99 9.70
CA GLU A 146 -6.42 -8.71 8.33
C GLU A 146 -7.37 -7.51 8.29
N ALA A 147 -7.30 -6.68 7.23
CA ALA A 147 -8.12 -5.49 7.11
C ALA A 147 -8.97 -5.50 5.83
N TYR A 148 -10.24 -5.87 6.00
CA TYR A 148 -11.28 -5.88 4.97
C TYR A 148 -12.38 -4.90 5.37
N ILE A 149 -12.35 -3.67 4.88
CA ILE A 149 -13.23 -2.60 5.34
C ILE A 149 -14.37 -2.42 4.34
N GLY A 150 -15.56 -2.88 4.71
CA GLY A 150 -16.78 -2.68 3.93
C GLY A 150 -17.48 -1.36 4.26
N GLY A 151 -18.56 -1.07 3.50
CA GLY A 151 -19.40 0.08 3.76
C GLY A 151 -18.72 1.45 3.64
N ALA A 152 -17.72 1.58 2.80
CA ALA A 152 -16.85 2.75 2.70
C ALA A 152 -17.59 4.09 2.58
N ALA A 153 -18.78 4.10 1.99
CA ALA A 153 -19.56 5.33 1.78
C ALA A 153 -20.04 5.99 3.10
N THR A 154 -20.13 5.23 4.20
CA THR A 154 -20.64 5.70 5.49
C THR A 154 -19.54 5.97 6.53
N LEU A 155 -18.28 5.82 6.15
CA LEU A 155 -17.16 5.91 7.09
C LEU A 155 -16.58 7.32 7.20
N PHE A 156 -16.85 8.18 6.22
CA PHE A 156 -16.24 9.51 6.09
C PHE A 156 -17.30 10.60 6.11
N ASP A 157 -16.94 11.77 6.64
CA ASP A 157 -17.74 12.99 6.48
C ASP A 157 -17.56 13.61 5.08
N GLU A 158 -18.28 14.70 4.84
CA GLU A 158 -18.20 15.45 3.58
C GLU A 158 -16.82 16.03 3.29
N GLN A 159 -16.05 16.32 4.32
CA GLN A 159 -14.68 16.82 4.24
C GLN A 159 -13.66 15.69 4.00
N GLY A 160 -14.12 14.43 4.06
CA GLY A 160 -13.28 13.23 3.85
C GLY A 160 -12.54 12.75 5.09
N ASN A 161 -12.90 13.24 6.27
CA ASN A 161 -12.35 12.73 7.53
C ASN A 161 -13.00 11.39 7.88
N LEU A 162 -12.20 10.45 8.35
CA LEU A 162 -12.69 9.17 8.86
C LEU A 162 -13.36 9.38 10.23
N THR A 163 -14.69 9.29 10.28
CA THR A 163 -15.50 9.59 11.46
C THR A 163 -15.99 8.35 12.21
N ASN A 164 -16.07 7.19 11.55
CA ASN A 164 -16.54 5.96 12.17
C ASN A 164 -15.60 5.50 13.30
N ALA A 165 -16.08 5.52 14.54
CA ALA A 165 -15.28 5.23 15.72
C ALA A 165 -14.70 3.80 15.73
N GLY A 166 -15.51 2.80 15.38
CA GLY A 166 -15.06 1.40 15.34
C GLY A 166 -13.96 1.17 14.31
N THR A 167 -14.10 1.77 13.12
CA THR A 167 -13.07 1.69 12.07
C THR A 167 -11.79 2.40 12.50
N ARG A 168 -11.88 3.53 13.18
CA ARG A 168 -10.72 4.26 13.72
C ARG A 168 -9.97 3.42 14.78
N GLU A 169 -10.70 2.83 15.70
CA GLU A 169 -10.12 1.96 16.73
C GLU A 169 -9.43 0.74 16.10
N PHE A 170 -10.10 0.06 15.17
CA PHE A 170 -9.55 -1.08 14.45
C PHE A 170 -8.26 -0.71 13.70
N LEU A 171 -8.26 0.41 12.96
CA LEU A 171 -7.09 0.86 12.22
C LEU A 171 -5.93 1.27 13.13
N GLY A 172 -6.20 1.87 14.28
CA GLY A 172 -5.18 2.14 15.29
C GLY A 172 -4.47 0.86 15.76
N LYS A 173 -5.26 -0.19 16.07
CA LYS A 173 -4.72 -1.51 16.43
C LYS A 173 -3.95 -2.16 15.27
N PHE A 174 -4.46 -2.03 14.05
CA PHE A 174 -3.79 -2.53 12.84
C PHE A 174 -2.42 -1.85 12.64
N MET A 175 -2.35 -0.53 12.75
CA MET A 175 -1.11 0.22 12.58
C MET A 175 -0.09 -0.06 13.70
N GLN A 176 -0.56 -0.32 14.91
CA GLN A 176 0.30 -0.78 16.02
C GLN A 176 0.90 -2.15 15.72
N ALA A 177 0.07 -3.11 15.29
CA ALA A 177 0.52 -4.44 14.90
C ALA A 177 1.49 -4.38 13.69
N PHE A 178 1.27 -3.46 12.77
CA PHE A 178 2.17 -3.27 11.63
C PHE A 178 3.54 -2.73 12.06
N ALA A 179 3.60 -1.80 13.01
CA ALA A 179 4.86 -1.34 13.58
C ALA A 179 5.64 -2.49 14.23
N GLU A 180 4.97 -3.34 15.00
CA GLU A 180 5.57 -4.54 15.61
C GLU A 180 6.04 -5.56 14.57
N TRP A 181 5.27 -5.72 13.47
CA TRP A 181 5.65 -6.58 12.35
C TRP A 181 6.94 -6.09 11.68
N ILE A 182 7.04 -4.79 11.40
CA ILE A 182 8.25 -4.19 10.81
C ILE A 182 9.48 -4.47 11.68
N GLU A 183 9.37 -4.30 13.00
CA GLU A 183 10.48 -4.59 13.92
C GLU A 183 10.84 -6.08 13.98
N ARG A 184 9.85 -6.97 13.84
CA ARG A 184 10.07 -8.42 13.87
C ARG A 184 10.81 -8.93 12.64
N VAL A 185 10.47 -8.44 11.44
CA VAL A 185 10.95 -9.01 10.17
C VAL A 185 11.94 -8.11 9.43
N GLY A 186 11.99 -6.82 9.74
CA GLY A 186 12.89 -5.85 9.10
C GLY A 186 14.37 -5.95 9.50
N LYS A 187 14.74 -6.91 10.32
CA LYS A 187 16.12 -7.14 10.80
C LYS A 187 16.88 -8.18 9.98
N ARG A 188 16.45 -8.42 8.75
CA ARG A 188 17.18 -9.33 7.83
C ARG A 188 18.25 -8.58 7.06
#